data_dab92703cc2226fcdc09c349c599914a
#
_entry.id   dab92703cc2226fcdc09c349c599914a
#
_cell.length_a   1.000
_cell.length_b   1.000
_cell.length_c   1.000
_cell.angle_alpha   90.00
_cell.angle_beta   90.00
_cell.angle_gamma   90.00
#
_symmetry.space_group_name_H-M   'P 1'
#
loop_
_entity.id
_entity.type
_entity.pdbx_description
1 polymer ?
#
loop_
_entity_poly.entity_id
_entity_poly.type
_entity_poly.pdbx_seq_one_letter_code
_entity_poly.pdbx_strand_id
1 'polypeptide(L)'
;EHKVVKELESLSDENILINDFALTFHSSIYNRQENDYIKSIQIDHLLVTSSGVFLIETKNWSEKSLSSFDLRSPVQQVKRTSFALFKLLNGDIANYKVKLNQHRWGDRKIPIRNLIVLTNTKPNEEFQYVKILTLSELIGYVRYFKPMFTSDETQEISSYLLNLNDQKYLT
;
A
#
# COMPACT_ATOMS: atom_id res chain seq x y z
N GLU A 1 -2.58 -14.34 4.73
CA GLU A 1 -2.89 -13.07 5.42
C GLU A 1 -2.49 -13.12 6.89
N HIS A 2 -2.98 -14.06 7.69
CA HIS A 2 -2.71 -14.14 9.13
C HIS A 2 -1.21 -14.14 9.50
N LYS A 3 -0.38 -14.84 8.74
CA LYS A 3 1.07 -14.87 8.97
C LYS A 3 1.74 -13.53 8.72
N VAL A 4 1.27 -12.78 7.72
CA VAL A 4 1.76 -11.42 7.42
C VAL A 4 1.38 -10.46 8.54
N VAL A 5 0.15 -10.51 9.03
CA VAL A 5 -0.30 -9.70 10.18
C VAL A 5 0.59 -9.95 11.39
N LYS A 6 0.86 -11.21 11.72
CA LYS A 6 1.70 -11.59 12.87
C LYS A 6 3.13 -11.04 12.75
N GLU A 7 3.73 -11.09 11.55
CA GLU A 7 5.05 -10.50 11.33
C GLU A 7 5.03 -8.97 11.49
N LEU A 8 4.01 -8.30 10.93
CA LEU A 8 3.90 -6.85 11.01
C LEU A 8 3.60 -6.34 12.43
N GLU A 9 2.88 -7.11 13.23
CA GLU A 9 2.63 -6.80 14.65
C GLU A 9 3.91 -6.80 15.49
N SER A 10 4.98 -7.41 15.03
CA SER A 10 6.29 -7.36 15.68
C SER A 10 7.01 -6.02 15.53
N LEU A 11 6.54 -5.14 14.64
CA LEU A 11 7.07 -3.78 14.49
C LEU A 11 6.65 -2.90 15.65
N SER A 12 7.35 -1.75 15.81
CA SER A 12 7.05 -0.82 16.91
C SER A 12 5.63 -0.25 16.82
N ASP A 13 5.08 0.17 17.96
CA ASP A 13 3.72 0.75 18.08
C ASP A 13 3.55 2.08 17.29
N GLU A 14 4.64 2.67 16.81
CA GLU A 14 4.59 3.84 15.94
C GLU A 14 4.09 3.51 14.52
N ASN A 15 4.10 2.24 14.14
CA ASN A 15 3.59 1.79 12.86
C ASN A 15 2.13 1.38 12.99
N ILE A 16 1.31 1.82 12.05
CA ILE A 16 -0.13 1.53 12.04
C ILE A 16 -0.45 0.57 10.91
N LEU A 17 -1.03 -0.58 11.27
CA LEU A 17 -1.49 -1.59 10.31
C LEU A 17 -2.99 -1.48 10.13
N ILE A 18 -3.42 -1.37 8.87
CA ILE A 18 -4.83 -1.36 8.47
C ILE A 18 -5.06 -2.57 7.57
N ASN A 19 -5.86 -3.51 8.06
CA ASN A 19 -6.22 -4.72 7.30
C ASN A 19 -7.54 -4.52 6.55
N ASP A 20 -7.67 -5.19 5.41
CA ASP A 20 -8.89 -5.19 4.59
C ASP A 20 -9.36 -3.77 4.23
N PHE A 21 -8.43 -2.93 3.82
CA PHE A 21 -8.77 -1.58 3.37
C PHE A 21 -9.56 -1.63 2.08
N ALA A 22 -10.73 -1.00 2.05
CA ALA A 22 -11.55 -0.90 0.85
C ALA A 22 -12.18 0.49 0.75
N LEU A 23 -12.21 1.02 -0.45
CA LEU A 23 -12.80 2.32 -0.73
C LEU A 23 -13.44 2.35 -2.11
N THR A 24 -14.67 2.86 -2.18
CA THR A 24 -15.36 3.16 -3.43
C THR A 24 -15.34 4.65 -3.67
N PHE A 25 -14.96 5.06 -4.87
CA PHE A 25 -14.90 6.47 -5.26
C PHE A 25 -16.24 6.93 -5.82
N HIS A 26 -16.77 8.06 -5.35
CA HIS A 26 -18.00 8.66 -5.88
C HIS A 26 -17.83 9.11 -7.34
N SER A 27 -16.63 9.59 -7.69
CA SER A 27 -16.20 9.78 -9.07
C SER A 27 -15.00 8.92 -9.31
N SER A 28 -15.05 8.08 -10.34
CA SER A 28 -13.94 7.18 -10.66
C SER A 28 -12.64 7.95 -10.91
N ILE A 29 -11.52 7.35 -10.51
CA ILE A 29 -10.20 7.90 -10.77
C ILE A 29 -9.73 7.45 -12.14
N TYR A 30 -9.46 8.40 -13.02
CA TYR A 30 -9.00 8.09 -14.37
C TYR A 30 -7.47 8.00 -14.42
N ASN A 31 -6.98 6.84 -14.84
CA ASN A 31 -5.58 6.63 -15.17
C ASN A 31 -5.37 6.81 -16.68
N ARG A 32 -4.79 7.95 -17.06
CA ARG A 32 -4.61 8.30 -18.48
C ARG A 32 -3.66 7.34 -19.22
N GLN A 33 -2.63 6.87 -18.55
CA GLN A 33 -1.61 5.99 -19.15
C GLN A 33 -2.19 4.63 -19.54
N GLU A 34 -3.07 4.10 -18.70
CA GLU A 34 -3.71 2.80 -18.90
C GLU A 34 -5.10 2.91 -19.51
N ASN A 35 -5.59 4.12 -19.74
CA ASN A 35 -6.98 4.39 -20.19
C ASN A 35 -8.00 3.63 -19.34
N ASP A 36 -7.87 3.74 -18.02
CA ASP A 36 -8.63 2.96 -17.04
C ASP A 36 -9.35 3.88 -16.05
N TYR A 37 -10.62 3.55 -15.76
CA TYR A 37 -11.43 4.22 -14.75
C TYR A 37 -11.51 3.36 -13.50
N ILE A 38 -10.85 3.78 -12.43
CA ILE A 38 -10.81 3.05 -11.15
C ILE A 38 -11.98 3.50 -10.28
N LYS A 39 -12.94 2.61 -10.08
CA LYS A 39 -14.15 2.87 -9.29
C LYS A 39 -13.99 2.54 -7.82
N SER A 40 -13.17 1.55 -7.51
CA SER A 40 -12.92 1.10 -6.14
C SER A 40 -11.54 0.47 -6.04
N ILE A 41 -11.01 0.46 -4.82
CA ILE A 41 -9.79 -0.26 -4.47
C ILE A 41 -10.03 -1.14 -3.26
N GLN A 42 -9.31 -2.25 -3.21
CA GLN A 42 -9.25 -3.16 -2.08
C GLN A 42 -7.80 -3.57 -1.86
N ILE A 43 -7.35 -3.53 -0.62
CA ILE A 43 -5.96 -3.78 -0.24
C ILE A 43 -5.95 -4.70 0.97
N ASP A 44 -5.21 -5.80 0.92
CA ASP A 44 -5.11 -6.75 2.02
C ASP A 44 -4.56 -6.07 3.29
N HIS A 45 -3.44 -5.37 3.15
CA HIS A 45 -2.81 -4.67 4.28
C HIS A 45 -2.21 -3.34 3.82
N LEU A 46 -2.50 -2.27 4.56
CA LEU A 46 -1.78 -1.01 4.52
C LEU A 46 -0.97 -0.85 5.79
N LEU A 47 0.31 -0.62 5.66
CA LEU A 47 1.19 -0.32 6.78
C LEU A 47 1.66 1.12 6.67
N VAL A 48 1.27 1.96 7.60
CA VAL A 48 1.70 3.35 7.70
C VAL A 48 2.90 3.45 8.62
N THR A 49 4.00 3.96 8.10
CA THR A 49 5.26 4.13 8.84
C THR A 49 5.76 5.55 8.70
N SER A 50 6.79 5.90 9.48
CA SER A 50 7.49 7.18 9.34
C SER A 50 8.21 7.34 7.99
N SER A 51 8.39 6.27 7.23
CA SER A 51 9.01 6.31 5.89
C SER A 51 8.00 6.34 4.75
N GLY A 52 6.71 6.27 5.02
CA GLY A 52 5.63 6.25 4.04
C GLY A 52 4.65 5.11 4.24
N VAL A 53 3.91 4.79 3.19
CA VAL A 53 2.86 3.78 3.21
C VAL A 53 3.30 2.55 2.39
N PHE A 54 3.16 1.37 2.99
CA PHE A 54 3.37 0.09 2.30
C PHE A 54 2.01 -0.49 1.94
N LEU A 55 1.80 -0.72 0.65
CA LEU A 55 0.67 -1.45 0.12
C LEU A 55 1.09 -2.92 -0.01
N ILE A 56 0.46 -3.80 0.75
CA ILE A 56 0.88 -5.20 0.86
C ILE A 56 -0.25 -6.10 0.41
N GLU A 57 -0.01 -6.84 -0.65
CA GLU A 57 -0.86 -7.91 -1.14
C GLU A 57 -0.24 -9.24 -0.75
N THR A 58 -1.04 -10.16 -0.26
CA THR A 58 -0.56 -11.49 0.15
C THR A 58 -1.03 -12.56 -0.80
N LYS A 59 -0.13 -13.47 -1.14
CA LYS A 59 -0.43 -14.65 -1.96
C LYS A 59 0.15 -15.89 -1.32
N ASN A 60 -0.66 -16.93 -1.23
CA ASN A 60 -0.25 -18.23 -0.71
C ASN A 60 -0.23 -19.23 -1.85
N TRP A 61 0.98 -19.47 -2.39
CA TRP A 61 1.17 -20.41 -3.48
C TRP A 61 2.11 -21.54 -3.07
N SER A 62 1.74 -22.76 -3.50
CA SER A 62 2.63 -23.91 -3.40
C SER A 62 3.74 -23.81 -4.48
N GLU A 63 4.85 -24.53 -4.28
CA GLU A 63 5.91 -24.62 -5.29
C GLU A 63 5.39 -25.10 -6.65
N LYS A 64 4.41 -26.01 -6.65
CA LYS A 64 3.74 -26.49 -7.88
C LYS A 64 2.96 -25.38 -8.58
N SER A 65 2.36 -24.47 -7.84
CA SER A 65 1.64 -23.34 -8.40
C SER A 65 2.57 -22.27 -8.97
N LEU A 66 3.75 -22.07 -8.37
CA LEU A 66 4.73 -21.08 -8.82
C LEU A 66 5.29 -21.40 -10.20
N SER A 67 5.46 -22.68 -10.57
CA SER A 67 5.98 -23.10 -11.88
C SER A 67 5.02 -22.81 -13.02
N SER A 68 3.70 -22.71 -12.74
CA SER A 68 2.65 -22.45 -13.74
C SER A 68 2.02 -21.06 -13.57
N PHE A 69 2.48 -20.24 -12.63
CA PHE A 69 1.83 -19.01 -12.23
C PHE A 69 2.45 -17.78 -12.90
N ASP A 70 1.58 -16.91 -13.43
CA ASP A 70 1.97 -15.63 -13.99
C ASP A 70 1.67 -14.51 -12.98
N LEU A 71 2.73 -13.88 -12.44
CA LEU A 71 2.64 -12.73 -11.53
C LEU A 71 2.22 -11.42 -12.22
N ARG A 72 2.13 -11.38 -13.53
CA ARG A 72 1.82 -10.15 -14.26
C ARG A 72 0.46 -9.58 -13.87
N SER A 73 -0.57 -10.43 -13.76
CA SER A 73 -1.92 -9.99 -13.39
C SER A 73 -1.98 -9.42 -11.95
N PRO A 74 -1.47 -10.10 -10.90
CA PRO A 74 -1.37 -9.52 -9.58
C PRO A 74 -0.56 -8.23 -9.52
N VAL A 75 0.55 -8.16 -10.24
CA VAL A 75 1.40 -6.96 -10.31
C VAL A 75 0.64 -5.79 -10.94
N GLN A 76 -0.09 -6.01 -12.04
CA GLN A 76 -0.90 -4.97 -12.66
C GLN A 76 -2.03 -4.50 -11.74
N GLN A 77 -2.65 -5.41 -11.01
CA GLN A 77 -3.69 -5.05 -10.03
C GLN A 77 -3.13 -4.20 -8.89
N VAL A 78 -1.96 -4.54 -8.37
CA VAL A 78 -1.28 -3.75 -7.33
C VAL A 78 -0.91 -2.36 -7.87
N LYS A 79 -0.38 -2.26 -9.07
CA LYS A 79 -0.07 -0.97 -9.71
C LYS A 79 -1.32 -0.10 -9.88
N ARG A 80 -2.41 -0.70 -10.31
CA ARG A 80 -3.71 -0.01 -10.46
C ARG A 80 -4.20 0.56 -9.14
N THR A 81 -4.18 -0.25 -8.09
CA THR A 81 -4.56 0.15 -6.74
C THR A 81 -3.63 1.23 -6.17
N SER A 82 -2.33 1.06 -6.37
CA SER A 82 -1.31 2.03 -5.95
C SER A 82 -1.48 3.39 -6.60
N PHE A 83 -1.80 3.41 -7.89
CA PHE A 83 -2.08 4.66 -8.60
C PHE A 83 -3.23 5.43 -7.94
N ALA A 84 -4.35 4.74 -7.68
CA ALA A 84 -5.50 5.36 -7.03
C ALA A 84 -5.17 5.85 -5.61
N LEU A 85 -4.47 5.04 -4.83
CA LEU A 85 -4.05 5.41 -3.47
C LEU A 85 -3.11 6.62 -3.48
N PHE A 86 -2.18 6.69 -4.42
CA PHE A 86 -1.27 7.83 -4.57
C PHE A 86 -2.03 9.13 -4.87
N LYS A 87 -2.98 9.08 -5.79
CA LYS A 87 -3.85 10.22 -6.11
C LYS A 87 -4.64 10.69 -4.89
N LEU A 88 -5.17 9.74 -4.13
CA LEU A 88 -5.91 10.01 -2.91
C LEU A 88 -5.06 10.71 -1.85
N LEU A 89 -3.87 10.19 -1.56
CA LEU A 89 -2.99 10.70 -0.50
C LEU A 89 -2.30 12.01 -0.88
N ASN A 90 -1.96 12.20 -2.15
CA ASN A 90 -1.13 13.32 -2.61
C ASN A 90 -1.92 14.45 -3.30
N GLY A 91 -3.25 14.38 -3.31
CA GLY A 91 -4.09 15.54 -3.55
C GLY A 91 -4.45 15.87 -4.99
N ASP A 92 -4.37 14.89 -5.89
CA ASP A 92 -4.86 15.06 -7.26
C ASP A 92 -6.39 14.83 -7.37
N ILE A 93 -7.04 14.56 -6.24
CA ILE A 93 -8.50 14.38 -6.14
C ILE A 93 -9.05 15.46 -5.21
N ALA A 94 -10.01 16.24 -5.68
CA ALA A 94 -10.63 17.28 -4.89
C ALA A 94 -11.21 16.73 -3.57
N ASN A 95 -10.92 17.40 -2.47
CA ASN A 95 -11.33 17.05 -1.10
C ASN A 95 -10.65 15.82 -0.47
N TYR A 96 -9.75 15.16 -1.18
CA TYR A 96 -8.99 14.05 -0.65
C TYR A 96 -7.49 14.39 -0.68
N LYS A 97 -6.97 14.86 0.41
CA LYS A 97 -5.54 15.16 0.55
C LYS A 97 -5.15 15.16 2.01
N VAL A 98 -4.11 14.43 2.33
CA VAL A 98 -3.46 14.59 3.64
C VAL A 98 -2.66 15.88 3.62
N LYS A 99 -2.98 16.77 4.55
CA LYS A 99 -2.25 18.03 4.72
C LYS A 99 -1.02 17.78 5.58
N LEU A 100 0.14 17.82 4.95
CA LEU A 100 1.42 17.78 5.62
C LEU A 100 2.00 19.18 5.76
N ASN A 101 2.84 19.39 6.76
CA ASN A 101 3.61 20.61 6.87
C ASN A 101 4.47 20.80 5.62
N GLN A 102 4.45 22.02 5.09
CA GLN A 102 5.27 22.32 3.90
C GLN A 102 6.75 22.15 4.20
N HIS A 103 7.45 21.55 3.26
CA HIS A 103 8.89 21.53 3.26
C HIS A 103 9.45 22.77 2.55
N ARG A 104 10.67 23.15 2.87
CA ARG A 104 11.34 24.30 2.22
C ARG A 104 11.42 24.22 0.69
N TRP A 105 11.17 23.04 0.10
CA TRP A 105 11.10 22.81 -1.35
C TRP A 105 9.68 22.67 -1.89
N GLY A 106 8.65 23.00 -1.10
CA GLY A 106 7.25 22.89 -1.50
C GLY A 106 6.51 21.71 -0.88
N ASP A 107 5.46 21.27 -1.55
CA ASP A 107 4.64 20.17 -1.05
C ASP A 107 5.39 18.84 -1.02
N ARG A 108 5.28 18.16 0.11
CA ARG A 108 5.85 16.83 0.28
C ARG A 108 4.88 15.78 -0.24
N LYS A 109 5.43 14.75 -0.88
CA LYS A 109 4.67 13.58 -1.33
C LYS A 109 4.80 12.42 -0.36
N ILE A 110 3.71 11.69 -0.16
CA ILE A 110 3.69 10.46 0.62
C ILE A 110 4.04 9.31 -0.33
N PRO A 111 5.20 8.67 -0.16
CA PRO A 111 5.56 7.55 -1.01
C PRO A 111 4.72 6.32 -0.68
N ILE A 112 4.37 5.56 -1.70
CA ILE A 112 3.71 4.27 -1.58
C ILE A 112 4.65 3.20 -2.12
N ARG A 113 4.93 2.22 -1.28
CA ARG A 113 5.78 1.08 -1.64
C ARG A 113 4.92 -0.14 -1.78
N ASN A 114 4.95 -0.74 -2.97
CA ASN A 114 4.06 -1.82 -3.36
C ASN A 114 4.75 -3.17 -3.17
N LEU A 115 4.14 -4.03 -2.39
CA LEU A 115 4.66 -5.36 -2.06
C LEU A 115 3.66 -6.44 -2.40
N ILE A 116 4.17 -7.53 -2.99
CA ILE A 116 3.47 -8.81 -3.00
C ILE A 116 4.30 -9.75 -2.13
N VAL A 117 3.68 -10.26 -1.07
CA VAL A 117 4.32 -11.15 -0.11
C VAL A 117 3.85 -12.58 -0.34
N LEU A 118 4.81 -13.46 -0.61
CA LEU A 118 4.60 -14.89 -0.77
C LEU A 118 5.02 -15.61 0.51
N THR A 119 4.25 -16.62 0.92
CA THR A 119 4.47 -17.24 2.23
C THR A 119 5.73 -18.11 2.31
N ASN A 120 6.12 -18.77 1.24
CA ASN A 120 7.21 -19.75 1.28
C ASN A 120 8.37 -19.44 0.33
N THR A 121 8.09 -19.38 -0.96
CA THR A 121 9.11 -19.16 -1.99
C THR A 121 8.66 -18.06 -2.95
N LYS A 122 9.61 -17.43 -3.63
CA LYS A 122 9.33 -16.43 -4.64
C LYS A 122 10.03 -16.79 -5.95
N PRO A 123 9.46 -16.40 -7.11
CA PRO A 123 10.15 -16.52 -8.39
C PRO A 123 11.32 -15.52 -8.47
N ASN A 124 12.26 -15.78 -9.39
CA ASN A 124 13.38 -14.88 -9.66
C ASN A 124 13.01 -13.67 -10.51
N GLU A 125 11.78 -13.59 -10.95
CA GLU A 125 11.30 -12.48 -11.79
C GLU A 125 11.18 -11.19 -10.96
N GLU A 126 11.69 -10.08 -11.50
CA GLU A 126 11.59 -8.75 -10.90
C GLU A 126 10.64 -7.88 -11.70
N PHE A 127 9.89 -7.04 -10.99
CA PHE A 127 8.92 -6.11 -11.57
C PHE A 127 9.26 -4.68 -11.19
N GLN A 128 9.06 -3.78 -12.13
CA GLN A 128 9.17 -2.35 -11.85
C GLN A 128 7.99 -1.90 -10.98
N TYR A 129 8.28 -1.12 -9.95
CA TYR A 129 7.33 -0.54 -8.99
C TYR A 129 6.60 -1.51 -8.06
N VAL A 130 6.83 -2.80 -8.14
CA VAL A 130 6.27 -3.79 -7.24
C VAL A 130 7.36 -4.74 -6.80
N LYS A 131 7.62 -4.79 -5.50
CA LYS A 131 8.62 -5.70 -4.93
C LYS A 131 7.97 -7.01 -4.52
N ILE A 132 8.55 -8.11 -4.96
CA ILE A 132 8.12 -9.44 -4.56
C ILE A 132 9.01 -9.91 -3.41
N LEU A 133 8.40 -10.24 -2.29
CA LEU A 133 9.10 -10.67 -1.07
C LEU A 133 8.54 -12.00 -0.57
N THR A 134 9.40 -12.78 0.07
CA THR A 134 8.93 -13.83 0.96
C THR A 134 8.56 -13.24 2.32
N LEU A 135 7.80 -13.99 3.11
CA LEU A 135 7.41 -13.57 4.46
C LEU A 135 8.64 -13.25 5.34
N SER A 136 9.70 -14.04 5.23
CA SER A 136 10.94 -13.84 6.00
C SER A 136 11.70 -12.55 5.65
N GLU A 137 11.50 -12.02 4.45
CA GLU A 137 12.16 -10.79 3.99
C GLU A 137 11.38 -9.52 4.35
N LEU A 138 10.10 -9.64 4.72
CA LEU A 138 9.17 -8.51 4.88
C LEU A 138 9.66 -7.48 5.89
N ILE A 139 9.99 -7.90 7.10
CA ILE A 139 10.38 -6.97 8.19
C ILE A 139 11.68 -6.24 7.87
N GLY A 140 12.68 -6.96 7.35
CA GLY A 140 13.94 -6.35 6.93
C GLY A 140 13.75 -5.30 5.84
N TYR A 141 12.86 -5.57 4.89
CA TYR A 141 12.54 -4.63 3.82
C TYR A 141 11.84 -3.38 4.36
N VAL A 142 10.85 -3.52 5.23
CA VAL A 142 10.15 -2.38 5.85
C VAL A 142 11.13 -1.51 6.65
N ARG A 143 12.02 -2.10 7.42
CA ARG A 143 13.01 -1.39 8.25
C ARG A 143 14.14 -0.73 7.46
N TYR A 144 14.33 -1.09 6.22
CA TYR A 144 15.40 -0.55 5.37
C TYR A 144 15.24 0.95 5.11
N PHE A 145 14.02 1.45 5.02
CA PHE A 145 13.73 2.83 4.66
C PHE A 145 13.91 3.79 5.84
N LYS A 146 14.53 4.93 5.57
CA LYS A 146 14.75 5.97 6.58
C LYS A 146 13.47 6.75 6.85
N PRO A 147 13.26 7.19 8.10
CA PRO A 147 12.14 8.08 8.43
C PRO A 147 12.20 9.38 7.62
N MET A 148 11.03 9.81 7.13
CA MET A 148 10.85 11.08 6.43
C MET A 148 9.67 11.89 6.99
N PHE A 149 8.86 11.30 7.85
CA PHE A 149 7.73 11.93 8.52
C PHE A 149 7.93 11.93 10.03
N THR A 150 7.42 12.98 10.69
CA THR A 150 7.34 13.03 12.15
C THR A 150 6.28 12.06 12.66
N SER A 151 6.28 11.79 13.97
CA SER A 151 5.22 10.98 14.60
C SER A 151 3.83 11.58 14.37
N ASP A 152 3.69 12.91 14.47
CA ASP A 152 2.42 13.60 14.23
C ASP A 152 1.97 13.48 12.78
N GLU A 153 2.87 13.61 11.83
CA GLU A 153 2.56 13.45 10.41
C GLU A 153 2.17 12.00 10.09
N THR A 154 2.87 11.03 10.64
CA THR A 154 2.54 9.61 10.52
C THR A 154 1.15 9.32 11.08
N GLN A 155 0.83 9.90 12.23
CA GLN A 155 -0.48 9.79 12.86
C GLN A 155 -1.59 10.42 12.00
N GLU A 156 -1.34 11.56 11.37
CA GLU A 156 -2.30 12.20 10.45
C GLU A 156 -2.58 11.32 9.23
N ILE A 157 -1.55 10.74 8.62
CA ILE A 157 -1.70 9.81 7.49
C ILE A 157 -2.56 8.61 7.92
N SER A 158 -2.25 8.03 9.06
CA SER A 158 -2.97 6.87 9.60
C SER A 158 -4.44 7.18 9.87
N SER A 159 -4.71 8.29 10.54
CA SER A 159 -6.06 8.73 10.88
C SER A 159 -6.89 9.01 9.64
N TYR A 160 -6.30 9.63 8.63
CA TYR A 160 -6.95 9.90 7.36
C TYR A 160 -7.39 8.59 6.67
N LEU A 161 -6.49 7.61 6.58
CA LEU A 161 -6.79 6.32 5.95
C LEU A 161 -7.82 5.52 6.77
N LEU A 162 -7.73 5.53 8.09
CA LEU A 162 -8.71 4.88 8.96
C LEU A 162 -10.10 5.48 8.78
N ASN A 163 -10.21 6.80 8.74
CA ASN A 163 -11.47 7.48 8.50
C ASN A 163 -12.10 7.13 7.15
N LEU A 164 -11.30 7.03 6.10
CA LEU A 164 -11.79 6.59 4.79
C LEU A 164 -12.26 5.14 4.81
N ASN A 165 -11.53 4.27 5.49
CA ASN A 165 -11.90 2.86 5.60
C ASN A 165 -13.23 2.67 6.36
N ASP A 166 -13.47 3.47 7.39
CA ASP A 166 -14.71 3.43 8.17
C ASP A 166 -15.94 3.92 7.38
N GLN A 167 -15.76 4.86 6.46
CA GLN A 167 -16.84 5.38 5.62
C GLN A 167 -17.51 4.32 4.75
N LYS A 168 -16.84 3.21 4.45
CA LYS A 168 -17.44 2.11 3.70
C LYS A 168 -18.66 1.47 4.41
N TYR A 169 -18.77 1.66 5.71
CA TYR A 169 -19.86 1.13 6.53
C TYR A 169 -21.04 2.11 6.66
N LEU A 170 -20.92 3.30 6.16
CA LEU A 170 -21.94 4.35 6.25
C LEU A 170 -22.80 4.49 4.99
N THR A 171 -22.52 3.67 3.99
CA THR A 171 -23.32 3.56 2.77
C THR A 171 -24.09 2.25 2.77
#